data_0f2c98d1a8955adbe5fda10cb74c685d
#
_entry.id   0f2c98d1a8955adbe5fda10cb74c685d
#
_cell.length_a   1.000
_cell.length_b   1.000
_cell.length_c   1.000
_cell.angle_alpha   90.00
_cell.angle_beta   90.00
_cell.angle_gamma   90.00
#
_symmetry.space_group_name_H-M   'P 1'
#
loop_
_entity.id
_entity.type
_entity.pdbx_description
1 polymer ?
#
loop_
_entity_poly.entity_id
_entity_poly.type
_entity_poly.pdbx_seq_one_letter_code
_entity_poly.pdbx_strand_id
1 'polypeptide(L)'
;MFGWGKTPRCRSSLQNAICGNISSYCTLRGNFHKPILKREFWNNRHLRRPSPFQHFKQEQAMGTDVNVQPGHGKAGRQPTRQFLDTLTGHDDPGMFGRMFPTLEPLAVDDGPLRELADAMKDPAPGDAAGNNANIPAGFTYLGQFVDHDITLDLTSFGDKEADPMAVQNFRTPALDLDCVYGLGPDGSRHLYARNSPSDNGKTPGPKLLIGKTVNVDSITGDHRNDLPRSPEGFALIGDHRNDENLLVAQTHLAMLKFHNKVCDQLAASGKQPGEIFEEARQIVTWHYQWMVLHDFVERITEKGLVAKILEQGRRFYRFKKIPYMPVEFSAAVYRLGHSMVRQVYSHNRIFTPGPGGIPATLDLLFRFTGLSGGIIGDLAPKPIQPPLPLPVLSSNWIIDWRRFYQVLPANPPGVALNPSRKIDPFVVPQLHTLPGDGGSLPFRNLKRGVLLGLPSGQDVAKAMRIKNPLTPEEIAKGSDGAVAKKHGLHQHTPLWYYILKEAEQRGGGERLGPVGATLLAEVFVGLVHGDRQSYLWLKGKTWKPTLPSQVPGEFTMADLLRFVGDISPIDGISTV
;
A
#
# COMPACT_ATOMS: atom_id res chain seq x y z
N MET A 1 -61.98 -23.62 6.81
CA MET A 1 -62.83 -23.48 8.03
C MET A 1 -62.05 -22.56 8.99
N PHE A 2 -62.65 -21.43 9.27
CA PHE A 2 -62.53 -20.53 10.42
C PHE A 2 -61.13 -20.21 10.97
N GLY A 3 -60.77 -18.98 11.30
CA GLY A 3 -61.47 -17.69 11.27
C GLY A 3 -60.61 -16.62 11.98
N TRP A 4 -60.67 -15.49 11.53
CA TRP A 4 -60.34 -14.15 11.92
C TRP A 4 -60.27 -13.81 13.43
N GLY A 5 -59.38 -12.86 13.78
CA GLY A 5 -59.41 -12.13 15.04
C GLY A 5 -58.42 -10.95 15.04
N LYS A 6 -58.93 -9.81 14.78
CA LYS A 6 -58.58 -8.40 14.68
C LYS A 6 -57.88 -7.82 15.93
N THR A 7 -57.09 -6.82 15.63
CA THR A 7 -56.51 -5.75 16.49
C THR A 7 -57.52 -4.99 17.37
N PRO A 8 -57.04 -4.25 18.40
CA PRO A 8 -57.26 -2.81 18.25
C PRO A 8 -56.07 -1.91 18.63
N ARG A 9 -56.07 -0.77 17.97
CA ARG A 9 -55.32 0.46 18.27
C ARG A 9 -55.86 1.10 19.56
N CYS A 10 -55.00 1.79 20.30
CA CYS A 10 -55.37 3.00 21.04
C CYS A 10 -54.26 4.06 20.95
N ARG A 11 -54.76 5.25 20.65
CA ARG A 11 -54.05 6.55 20.58
C ARG A 11 -54.11 7.27 21.92
N SER A 12 -53.26 8.29 22.01
CA SER A 12 -53.32 9.59 22.69
C SER A 12 -52.35 9.73 23.86
N SER A 13 -51.40 10.64 23.75
CA SER A 13 -51.37 12.09 23.87
C SER A 13 -51.10 12.59 25.28
N LEU A 14 -50.11 13.48 25.38
CA LEU A 14 -49.95 14.68 26.20
C LEU A 14 -48.44 14.93 26.41
N GLN A 15 -47.81 15.81 25.79
CA GLN A 15 -47.66 17.29 25.85
C GLN A 15 -47.33 17.85 27.23
N ASN A 16 -46.24 18.65 27.18
CA ASN A 16 -45.85 19.81 28.01
C ASN A 16 -45.25 19.47 29.39
N ALA A 17 -44.25 20.10 29.81
CA ALA A 17 -43.55 21.33 29.75
C ALA A 17 -42.47 21.28 30.84
N ILE A 18 -41.37 21.92 30.71
CA ILE A 18 -41.05 23.15 31.44
C ILE A 18 -39.68 23.65 30.97
N CYS A 19 -39.70 24.90 30.48
CA CYS A 19 -38.57 25.78 30.29
C CYS A 19 -37.92 26.16 31.64
N GLY A 20 -36.62 26.42 31.59
CA GLY A 20 -35.91 27.10 32.67
C GLY A 20 -34.64 27.75 32.14
N ASN A 21 -34.77 28.99 31.69
CA ASN A 21 -33.68 29.93 31.43
C ASN A 21 -32.77 30.09 32.64
N ILE A 22 -31.47 30.34 32.40
CA ILE A 22 -30.78 31.53 32.96
C ILE A 22 -29.60 31.89 32.04
N SER A 23 -29.74 33.05 31.43
CA SER A 23 -28.73 33.91 30.84
C SER A 23 -28.11 34.76 31.96
N SER A 24 -26.83 35.08 31.94
CA SER A 24 -26.35 36.44 32.09
C SER A 24 -24.87 36.56 32.41
N TYR A 25 -24.26 37.42 31.61
CA TYR A 25 -23.18 38.40 31.92
C TYR A 25 -21.80 37.88 32.39
N CYS A 26 -20.72 38.23 31.69
CA CYS A 26 -20.11 39.56 31.84
C CYS A 26 -19.02 39.80 30.77
N THR A 27 -19.21 40.87 30.05
CA THR A 27 -18.24 41.63 29.27
C THR A 27 -17.36 42.45 30.19
N LEU A 28 -16.05 42.40 30.05
CA LEU A 28 -15.17 43.48 30.50
C LEU A 28 -14.08 43.74 29.46
N ARG A 29 -14.20 44.92 28.85
CA ARG A 29 -13.14 45.60 28.10
C ARG A 29 -12.16 46.21 29.10
N GLY A 30 -10.88 46.13 28.79
CA GLY A 30 -9.84 46.88 29.46
C GLY A 30 -8.70 47.18 28.48
N ASN A 31 -8.73 48.40 27.95
CA ASN A 31 -7.61 49.05 27.28
C ASN A 31 -6.47 49.27 28.25
N PHE A 32 -5.23 48.96 27.87
CA PHE A 32 -4.09 49.74 28.37
C PHE A 32 -2.99 49.87 27.31
N HIS A 33 -2.46 51.07 27.32
CA HIS A 33 -1.53 51.73 26.42
C HIS A 33 -0.16 51.10 26.25
N LYS A 34 0.41 51.34 25.07
CA LYS A 34 1.86 51.30 24.79
C LYS A 34 2.60 52.43 25.54
N PRO A 35 3.87 52.25 25.81
CA PRO A 35 4.80 53.32 25.53
C PRO A 35 5.95 52.90 24.61
N ILE A 36 6.23 53.85 23.75
CA ILE A 36 7.40 53.99 22.89
C ILE A 36 8.62 54.32 23.75
N LEU A 37 9.75 53.67 23.57
CA LEU A 37 11.06 54.24 23.93
C LEU A 37 12.17 53.85 22.93
N LYS A 38 12.82 54.85 22.54
CA LYS A 38 13.87 55.24 21.62
C LYS A 38 15.12 54.31 21.54
N ARG A 39 15.66 54.31 20.35
CA ARG A 39 17.03 53.90 19.99
C ARG A 39 18.06 54.67 20.82
N GLU A 40 19.10 54.00 21.23
CA GLU A 40 20.44 54.56 21.32
C GLU A 40 21.49 53.59 20.86
N PHE A 41 22.38 54.12 19.98
CA PHE A 41 23.60 53.53 19.45
C PHE A 41 24.68 53.49 20.53
N TRP A 42 25.39 52.38 20.70
CA TRP A 42 26.78 52.42 21.16
C TRP A 42 27.64 51.41 20.41
N ASN A 43 28.61 51.96 19.68
CA ASN A 43 29.77 51.27 19.16
C ASN A 43 30.71 50.88 20.31
N ASN A 44 31.19 49.64 20.35
CA ASN A 44 32.49 49.37 20.88
C ASN A 44 33.08 48.08 20.26
N ARG A 45 34.14 48.30 19.49
CA ARG A 45 35.08 47.26 19.02
C ARG A 45 35.91 46.80 20.21
N HIS A 46 35.91 45.50 20.54
CA HIS A 46 37.04 44.85 21.18
C HIS A 46 37.24 43.47 20.54
N LEU A 47 38.39 43.35 19.92
CA LEU A 47 39.04 42.14 19.45
C LEU A 47 39.16 41.13 20.61
N ARG A 48 38.56 39.98 20.53
CA ARG A 48 38.90 38.80 21.31
C ARG A 48 39.35 37.67 20.37
N ARG A 49 40.54 37.13 20.66
CA ARG A 49 41.14 35.99 19.98
C ARG A 49 40.25 34.76 20.16
N PRO A 50 40.12 33.86 19.14
CA PRO A 50 39.32 32.65 19.27
C PRO A 50 39.99 31.62 20.21
N SER A 51 39.20 31.01 21.06
CA SER A 51 39.54 29.91 21.96
C SER A 51 39.72 28.60 21.15
N PRO A 52 40.64 27.69 21.59
CA PRO A 52 40.97 26.48 20.81
C PRO A 52 39.91 25.36 20.86
N PHE A 53 38.70 25.62 21.32
CA PHE A 53 37.63 24.60 21.46
C PHE A 53 36.60 24.58 20.31
N GLN A 54 36.81 25.32 19.22
CA GLN A 54 35.82 25.34 18.11
C GLN A 54 36.08 24.34 16.98
N HIS A 55 37.14 23.53 17.03
CA HIS A 55 37.43 22.55 15.96
C HIS A 55 36.84 21.14 16.17
N PHE A 56 36.15 20.87 17.29
CA PHE A 56 35.59 19.51 17.54
C PHE A 56 34.08 19.38 17.31
N LYS A 57 33.40 20.42 16.83
CA LYS A 57 31.95 20.36 16.59
C LYS A 57 31.53 20.26 15.12
N GLN A 58 32.46 20.24 14.19
CA GLN A 58 32.13 20.25 12.77
C GLN A 58 32.21 18.87 12.09
N GLU A 59 32.79 17.85 12.72
CA GLU A 59 32.86 16.50 12.12
C GLU A 59 31.77 15.53 12.58
N GLN A 60 31.00 15.83 13.63
CA GLN A 60 29.87 14.99 14.05
C GLN A 60 28.52 15.36 13.46
N ALA A 61 28.42 16.45 12.73
CA ALA A 61 27.16 16.90 12.10
C ALA A 61 26.91 16.31 10.71
N MET A 62 27.89 15.65 10.09
CA MET A 62 27.73 15.12 8.73
C MET A 62 27.23 13.67 8.63
N GLY A 63 27.03 12.98 9.75
CA GLY A 63 26.61 11.57 9.73
C GLY A 63 25.13 11.29 9.94
N THR A 64 24.36 12.23 10.47
CA THR A 64 22.99 11.96 10.93
C THR A 64 21.89 12.62 10.10
N ASP A 65 22.19 13.62 9.28
CA ASP A 65 21.18 14.37 8.53
C ASP A 65 20.78 13.76 7.18
N VAL A 66 21.50 12.74 6.71
CA VAL A 66 21.31 12.18 5.37
C VAL A 66 20.21 11.13 5.30
N ASN A 67 19.74 10.62 6.42
CA ASN A 67 18.77 9.50 6.49
C ASN A 67 17.36 9.89 6.97
N VAL A 68 17.04 11.15 7.16
CA VAL A 68 15.68 11.56 7.48
C VAL A 68 14.94 11.82 6.18
N GLN A 69 14.49 10.76 5.54
CA GLN A 69 13.54 10.89 4.46
C GLN A 69 12.16 11.19 5.04
N PRO A 70 11.37 12.10 4.44
CA PRO A 70 9.97 12.25 4.78
C PRO A 70 9.29 10.92 4.45
N GLY A 71 8.73 10.32 5.45
CA GLY A 71 8.01 9.09 5.32
C GLY A 71 6.86 9.10 6.30
N HIS A 72 6.06 8.09 6.29
CA HIS A 72 4.95 7.93 7.22
C HIS A 72 5.45 8.08 8.67
N GLY A 73 4.75 8.85 9.47
CA GLY A 73 5.15 9.19 10.83
C GLY A 73 6.29 10.22 10.93
N LYS A 74 6.87 10.64 9.82
CA LYS A 74 7.88 11.69 9.73
C LYS A 74 7.30 13.01 9.18
N ALA A 75 5.99 13.06 8.97
CA ALA A 75 5.23 14.22 8.52
C ALA A 75 5.46 15.39 9.45
N GLY A 76 6.23 16.17 9.54
CA GLY A 76 6.62 17.29 10.45
C GLY A 76 8.11 17.44 10.59
N ARG A 77 8.91 16.50 10.08
CA ARG A 77 10.34 16.69 9.90
C ARG A 77 10.58 17.23 8.50
N GLN A 78 10.46 18.53 8.37
CA GLN A 78 10.94 19.21 7.17
C GLN A 78 12.45 18.95 7.05
N PRO A 79 12.96 18.63 5.85
CA PRO A 79 14.40 18.63 5.61
C PRO A 79 14.98 19.96 6.06
N THR A 80 16.22 19.95 6.56
CA THR A 80 16.86 21.21 6.92
C THR A 80 16.96 22.10 5.69
N ARG A 81 16.88 23.42 5.85
CA ARG A 81 17.02 24.37 4.75
C ARG A 81 18.30 24.12 3.93
N GLN A 82 19.37 23.76 4.60
CA GLN A 82 20.64 23.41 3.95
C GLN A 82 20.53 22.15 3.08
N PHE A 83 19.71 21.18 3.47
CA PHE A 83 19.43 19.99 2.67
C PHE A 83 18.56 20.34 1.46
N LEU A 84 17.50 21.13 1.66
CA LEU A 84 16.61 21.61 0.60
C LEU A 84 17.39 22.44 -0.45
N ASP A 85 18.31 23.28 -0.03
CA ASP A 85 19.15 24.08 -0.94
C ASP A 85 20.07 23.23 -1.82
N THR A 86 20.29 21.95 -1.50
CA THR A 86 21.07 21.01 -2.32
C THR A 86 20.20 20.17 -3.27
N LEU A 87 18.88 20.21 -3.13
CA LEU A 87 17.95 19.48 -3.98
C LEU A 87 17.65 20.30 -5.24
N THR A 88 17.49 19.60 -6.33
CA THR A 88 17.03 20.17 -7.59
C THR A 88 15.80 19.42 -8.05
N GLY A 89 14.62 20.01 -7.87
CA GLY A 89 13.37 19.50 -8.40
C GLY A 89 13.03 18.07 -7.98
N HIS A 90 13.34 17.11 -8.81
CA HIS A 90 13.02 15.68 -8.64
C HIS A 90 13.77 14.97 -7.50
N ASP A 91 14.67 15.63 -6.82
CA ASP A 91 15.44 15.05 -5.71
C ASP A 91 14.85 15.42 -4.33
N ASP A 92 13.66 16.00 -4.28
CA ASP A 92 12.95 16.25 -3.01
C ASP A 92 12.32 14.94 -2.49
N PRO A 93 12.76 14.45 -1.32
CA PRO A 93 12.31 13.17 -0.81
C PRO A 93 10.85 13.15 -0.33
N GLY A 94 10.17 14.28 -0.28
CA GLY A 94 8.78 14.40 0.15
C GLY A 94 7.81 14.67 -0.98
N MET A 95 8.27 14.68 -2.23
CA MET A 95 7.45 15.10 -3.37
C MET A 95 7.34 14.01 -4.43
N PHE A 96 6.24 14.03 -5.16
CA PHE A 96 6.13 13.31 -6.41
C PHE A 96 6.94 14.02 -7.50
N GLY A 97 7.33 13.28 -8.55
CA GLY A 97 8.05 13.81 -9.69
C GLY A 97 7.60 13.19 -11.00
N ARG A 98 8.22 13.58 -12.11
CA ARG A 98 7.90 13.07 -13.46
C ARG A 98 9.10 12.34 -14.08
N MET A 99 8.83 11.18 -14.70
CA MET A 99 9.81 10.50 -15.54
C MET A 99 9.94 11.19 -16.91
N PHE A 100 8.85 11.78 -17.40
CA PHE A 100 8.78 12.41 -18.72
C PHE A 100 8.33 13.89 -18.61
N PRO A 101 9.12 14.77 -17.99
CA PRO A 101 8.71 16.15 -17.70
C PRO A 101 8.53 17.04 -18.94
N THR A 102 8.98 16.59 -20.12
CA THR A 102 8.88 17.33 -21.39
C THR A 102 7.72 16.90 -22.27
N LEU A 103 6.95 15.88 -21.85
CA LEU A 103 5.76 15.45 -22.58
C LEU A 103 4.56 16.30 -22.17
N GLU A 104 3.74 16.63 -23.17
CA GLU A 104 2.51 17.40 -22.94
C GLU A 104 1.48 16.59 -22.13
N PRO A 105 0.82 17.20 -21.15
CA PRO A 105 -0.28 16.57 -20.43
C PRO A 105 -1.46 16.22 -21.34
N LEU A 106 -2.04 15.05 -21.14
CA LEU A 106 -3.28 14.67 -21.80
C LEU A 106 -4.47 15.39 -21.15
N ALA A 107 -5.18 16.18 -21.93
CA ALA A 107 -6.42 16.83 -21.51
C ALA A 107 -7.64 16.05 -22.03
N VAL A 108 -8.51 15.62 -21.11
CA VAL A 108 -9.76 14.90 -21.42
C VAL A 108 -10.83 15.32 -20.41
N ASP A 109 -12.04 15.57 -20.90
CA ASP A 109 -13.20 15.88 -20.06
C ASP A 109 -13.71 14.64 -19.30
N ASP A 110 -14.45 14.88 -18.22
CA ASP A 110 -15.01 13.83 -17.35
C ASP A 110 -15.99 12.89 -18.08
N GLY A 111 -16.77 13.40 -19.06
CA GLY A 111 -17.76 12.59 -19.78
C GLY A 111 -17.15 11.39 -20.51
N PRO A 112 -16.20 11.61 -21.44
CA PRO A 112 -15.44 10.54 -22.08
C PRO A 112 -14.75 9.58 -21.12
N LEU A 113 -14.18 10.09 -20.01
CA LEU A 113 -13.53 9.24 -19.00
C LEU A 113 -14.54 8.36 -18.27
N ARG A 114 -15.75 8.86 -17.97
CA ARG A 114 -16.82 8.06 -17.34
C ARG A 114 -17.29 6.94 -18.26
N GLU A 115 -17.60 7.26 -19.52
CA GLU A 115 -18.03 6.24 -20.49
C GLU A 115 -16.96 5.17 -20.70
N LEU A 116 -15.67 5.56 -20.78
CA LEU A 116 -14.58 4.60 -20.86
C LEU A 116 -14.49 3.74 -19.58
N ALA A 117 -14.57 4.36 -18.41
CA ALA A 117 -14.55 3.62 -17.13
C ALA A 117 -15.70 2.61 -17.04
N ASP A 118 -16.91 2.99 -17.48
CA ASP A 118 -18.07 2.09 -17.49
C ASP A 118 -17.87 0.92 -18.45
N ALA A 119 -17.23 1.16 -19.61
CA ALA A 119 -16.88 0.11 -20.57
C ALA A 119 -15.76 -0.84 -20.06
N MET A 120 -14.99 -0.42 -19.06
CA MET A 120 -13.98 -1.25 -18.39
C MET A 120 -14.58 -2.20 -17.35
N LYS A 121 -15.90 -2.25 -17.19
CA LYS A 121 -16.53 -3.23 -16.30
C LYS A 121 -16.41 -4.64 -16.88
N ASP A 122 -15.88 -5.57 -16.08
CA ASP A 122 -15.76 -6.98 -16.46
C ASP A 122 -17.17 -7.58 -16.74
N PRO A 123 -17.48 -7.96 -17.99
CA PRO A 123 -18.78 -8.50 -18.35
C PRO A 123 -19.01 -9.93 -17.82
N ALA A 124 -17.94 -10.65 -17.49
CA ALA A 124 -17.98 -12.03 -17.05
C ALA A 124 -16.98 -12.30 -15.91
N PRO A 125 -17.14 -11.64 -14.73
CA PRO A 125 -16.14 -11.66 -13.66
C PRO A 125 -15.94 -13.05 -13.01
N GLY A 126 -16.86 -13.99 -13.26
CA GLY A 126 -16.76 -15.39 -12.83
C GLY A 126 -16.16 -16.33 -13.88
N ASP A 127 -15.98 -15.88 -15.12
CA ASP A 127 -15.47 -16.73 -16.19
C ASP A 127 -13.97 -17.04 -16.00
N ALA A 128 -13.63 -18.32 -16.18
CA ALA A 128 -12.26 -18.82 -16.13
C ALA A 128 -11.36 -18.24 -17.22
N ALA A 129 -11.93 -17.85 -18.38
CA ALA A 129 -11.17 -17.23 -19.48
C ALA A 129 -10.50 -15.90 -19.07
N GLY A 130 -11.08 -15.17 -18.09
CA GLY A 130 -10.49 -13.97 -17.51
C GLY A 130 -9.45 -14.24 -16.43
N ASN A 131 -9.13 -15.50 -16.11
CA ASN A 131 -8.12 -15.83 -15.10
C ASN A 131 -6.71 -15.78 -15.69
N ASN A 132 -5.76 -15.34 -14.87
CA ASN A 132 -4.33 -15.46 -15.14
C ASN A 132 -3.75 -16.61 -14.32
N ALA A 133 -3.61 -17.77 -14.92
CA ALA A 133 -3.12 -18.97 -14.25
C ALA A 133 -1.63 -18.88 -13.81
N ASN A 134 -0.88 -17.95 -14.40
CA ASN A 134 0.54 -17.78 -14.11
C ASN A 134 0.81 -16.93 -12.87
N ILE A 135 -0.20 -16.18 -12.41
CA ILE A 135 -0.07 -15.30 -11.25
C ILE A 135 -1.12 -15.69 -10.20
N PRO A 136 -0.71 -16.32 -9.08
CA PRO A 136 -1.60 -16.53 -7.94
C PRO A 136 -2.18 -15.23 -7.39
N ALA A 137 -3.43 -15.27 -6.92
CA ALA A 137 -4.16 -14.09 -6.45
C ALA A 137 -3.50 -13.38 -5.24
N GLY A 138 -2.68 -14.07 -4.48
CA GLY A 138 -1.91 -13.46 -3.39
C GLY A 138 -1.01 -12.31 -3.86
N PHE A 139 -0.49 -12.38 -5.09
CA PHE A 139 0.37 -11.31 -5.64
C PHE A 139 -0.39 -10.01 -5.90
N THR A 140 -1.70 -10.02 -6.10
CA THR A 140 -2.53 -8.80 -6.14
C THR A 140 -2.43 -8.03 -4.83
N TYR A 141 -2.51 -8.73 -3.70
CA TYR A 141 -2.49 -8.13 -2.37
C TYR A 141 -1.08 -7.87 -1.83
N LEU A 142 -0.10 -8.65 -2.28
CA LEU A 142 1.31 -8.28 -2.10
C LEU A 142 1.62 -6.96 -2.83
N GLY A 143 1.14 -6.80 -4.06
CA GLY A 143 1.26 -5.55 -4.81
C GLY A 143 0.60 -4.38 -4.09
N GLN A 144 -0.60 -4.57 -3.51
CA GLN A 144 -1.26 -3.54 -2.72
C GLN A 144 -0.47 -3.19 -1.45
N PHE A 145 0.05 -4.18 -0.74
CA PHE A 145 0.91 -3.97 0.43
C PHE A 145 2.17 -3.16 0.06
N VAL A 146 2.81 -3.50 -1.07
CA VAL A 146 3.99 -2.77 -1.57
C VAL A 146 3.63 -1.34 -1.97
N ASP A 147 2.44 -1.10 -2.58
CA ASP A 147 1.96 0.27 -2.86
C ASP A 147 1.87 1.10 -1.58
N HIS A 148 1.31 0.52 -0.54
CA HIS A 148 1.16 1.19 0.76
C HIS A 148 2.49 1.45 1.49
N ASP A 149 3.54 0.70 1.15
CA ASP A 149 4.88 0.93 1.66
C ASP A 149 5.58 2.13 0.99
N ILE A 150 5.34 2.36 -0.30
CA ILE A 150 6.10 3.34 -1.09
C ILE A 150 5.32 4.61 -1.46
N THR A 151 3.98 4.61 -1.35
CA THR A 151 3.13 5.75 -1.71
C THR A 151 2.10 6.05 -0.63
N LEU A 152 1.91 7.33 -0.32
CA LEU A 152 0.76 7.82 0.43
C LEU A 152 0.46 9.25 -0.01
N ASP A 153 -0.55 9.40 -0.84
CA ASP A 153 -1.10 10.69 -1.27
C ASP A 153 -2.42 10.92 -0.53
N LEU A 154 -2.46 11.95 0.29
CA LEU A 154 -3.64 12.37 1.06
C LEU A 154 -4.43 13.48 0.36
N THR A 155 -4.03 13.88 -0.86
CA THR A 155 -4.70 14.93 -1.61
C THR A 155 -6.12 14.49 -2.01
N SER A 156 -7.11 15.30 -1.69
CA SER A 156 -8.50 15.01 -2.05
C SER A 156 -8.73 15.15 -3.56
N PHE A 157 -9.76 14.47 -4.09
CA PHE A 157 -10.16 14.65 -5.50
C PHE A 157 -10.70 16.06 -5.80
N GLY A 158 -11.05 16.83 -4.78
CA GLY A 158 -11.50 18.21 -4.90
C GLY A 158 -10.34 19.19 -5.08
N ASP A 159 -9.14 18.82 -4.67
CA ASP A 159 -7.97 19.67 -4.83
C ASP A 159 -7.50 19.64 -6.29
N LYS A 160 -7.53 20.80 -6.91
CA LYS A 160 -7.23 20.97 -8.34
C LYS A 160 -5.73 21.17 -8.61
N GLU A 161 -4.86 20.91 -7.65
CA GLU A 161 -3.43 21.02 -7.89
C GLU A 161 -2.98 19.92 -8.86
N ALA A 162 -2.73 20.32 -10.09
CA ALA A 162 -2.26 19.45 -11.15
C ALA A 162 -0.73 19.28 -11.14
N ASP A 163 -0.01 20.11 -10.38
CA ASP A 163 1.44 20.03 -10.30
C ASP A 163 1.87 18.92 -9.33
N PRO A 164 2.51 17.84 -9.82
CA PRO A 164 3.02 16.78 -8.95
C PRO A 164 4.04 17.27 -7.91
N MET A 165 4.73 18.39 -8.18
CA MET A 165 5.68 18.98 -7.25
C MET A 165 5.02 19.65 -6.04
N ALA A 166 3.73 19.96 -6.14
CA ALA A 166 2.91 20.48 -5.03
C ALA A 166 2.28 19.36 -4.18
N VAL A 167 2.25 18.12 -4.68
CA VAL A 167 1.67 16.96 -3.97
C VAL A 167 2.75 16.27 -3.16
N GLN A 168 2.49 16.11 -1.85
CA GLN A 168 3.42 15.46 -0.93
C GLN A 168 3.18 13.95 -0.89
N ASN A 169 4.25 13.16 -1.05
CA ASN A 169 4.25 11.75 -0.70
C ASN A 169 4.63 11.59 0.78
N PHE A 170 3.69 11.10 1.59
CA PHE A 170 3.91 10.88 3.02
C PHE A 170 4.65 9.58 3.33
N ARG A 171 5.00 8.79 2.31
CA ARG A 171 5.84 7.59 2.41
C ARG A 171 7.26 7.87 1.95
N THR A 172 8.19 7.09 2.49
CA THR A 172 9.54 7.02 1.96
C THR A 172 9.49 6.38 0.57
N PRO A 173 10.08 6.96 -0.47
CA PRO A 173 10.19 6.32 -1.77
C PRO A 173 11.29 5.25 -1.75
N ALA A 174 11.11 4.25 -0.89
CA ALA A 174 12.01 3.13 -0.67
C ALA A 174 11.19 1.90 -0.23
N LEU A 175 11.70 0.71 -0.48
CA LEU A 175 11.15 -0.53 0.02
C LEU A 175 11.74 -0.81 1.42
N ASP A 176 11.39 0.01 2.42
CA ASP A 176 11.99 0.00 3.76
C ASP A 176 11.06 -0.50 4.87
N LEU A 177 9.82 -0.89 4.49
CA LEU A 177 8.79 -1.39 5.39
C LEU A 177 8.42 -0.39 6.50
N ASP A 178 8.45 0.92 6.21
CA ASP A 178 8.01 1.92 7.18
C ASP A 178 6.53 1.75 7.56
N CYS A 179 5.71 1.19 6.65
CA CYS A 179 4.33 0.79 6.90
C CYS A 179 4.21 -0.29 7.99
N VAL A 180 5.26 -1.06 8.24
CA VAL A 180 5.36 -2.10 9.28
C VAL A 180 6.02 -1.56 10.54
N TYR A 181 7.18 -0.92 10.40
CA TYR A 181 8.03 -0.55 11.53
C TYR A 181 7.70 0.80 12.17
N GLY A 182 7.01 1.69 11.43
CA GLY A 182 6.83 3.07 11.88
C GLY A 182 8.19 3.73 12.17
N LEU A 183 8.31 4.30 13.36
CA LEU A 183 9.55 4.92 13.83
C LEU A 183 10.41 3.98 14.70
N GLY A 184 10.19 2.67 14.62
CA GLY A 184 10.84 1.68 15.45
C GLY A 184 10.32 1.61 16.89
N PRO A 185 10.89 0.72 17.74
CA PRO A 185 10.38 0.47 19.08
C PRO A 185 10.45 1.69 20.01
N ASP A 186 11.40 2.59 19.81
CA ASP A 186 11.52 3.81 20.61
C ASP A 186 10.51 4.90 20.20
N GLY A 187 10.22 5.05 18.91
CA GLY A 187 9.35 6.08 18.39
C GLY A 187 7.88 5.67 18.27
N SER A 188 7.62 4.40 17.95
CA SER A 188 6.28 3.83 17.73
C SER A 188 6.00 2.66 18.67
N ARG A 189 6.16 2.89 19.98
CA ARG A 189 6.06 1.85 21.04
C ARG A 189 4.79 1.02 20.99
N HIS A 190 3.69 1.59 20.52
CA HIS A 190 2.39 0.94 20.41
C HIS A 190 2.34 -0.18 19.36
N LEU A 191 3.34 -0.27 18.49
CA LEU A 191 3.46 -1.33 17.50
C LEU A 191 4.21 -2.56 18.02
N TYR A 192 4.90 -2.44 19.18
CA TYR A 192 5.86 -3.42 19.65
C TYR A 192 5.40 -4.14 20.91
N ALA A 193 5.72 -5.42 20.98
CA ALA A 193 5.54 -6.21 22.19
C ALA A 193 6.47 -5.71 23.29
N ARG A 194 6.02 -5.81 24.54
CA ARG A 194 6.85 -5.45 25.69
C ARG A 194 7.96 -6.47 25.86
N ASN A 195 9.11 -6.00 26.33
CA ASN A 195 10.16 -6.86 26.84
C ASN A 195 9.68 -7.61 28.10
N SER A 196 10.51 -8.38 28.70
CA SER A 196 10.22 -9.24 29.85
C SER A 196 9.36 -8.56 30.93
N PRO A 197 8.51 -9.31 31.64
CA PRO A 197 7.82 -8.84 32.86
C PRO A 197 8.74 -8.24 33.92
N SER A 198 10.04 -8.59 33.89
CA SER A 198 11.05 -8.13 34.88
C SER A 198 11.32 -6.63 34.91
N ASP A 199 11.00 -5.90 33.81
CA ASP A 199 11.13 -4.43 33.75
C ASP A 199 9.79 -3.70 33.94
N ASN A 200 8.76 -4.40 34.43
CA ASN A 200 7.38 -3.94 34.53
C ASN A 200 6.80 -3.48 33.16
N GLY A 201 7.33 -4.01 32.06
CA GLY A 201 6.88 -3.70 30.70
C GLY A 201 7.14 -2.26 30.29
N LYS A 202 8.14 -1.59 30.84
CA LYS A 202 8.47 -0.19 30.54
C LYS A 202 9.18 -0.03 29.21
N THR A 203 9.96 -1.04 28.80
CA THR A 203 10.71 -1.03 27.53
C THR A 203 10.01 -1.87 26.46
N PRO A 204 9.87 -1.33 25.23
CA PRO A 204 9.41 -2.14 24.10
C PRO A 204 10.47 -3.18 23.75
N GLY A 205 10.01 -4.38 23.38
CA GLY A 205 10.87 -5.44 22.84
C GLY A 205 11.16 -5.26 21.36
N PRO A 206 11.98 -6.14 20.78
CA PRO A 206 12.28 -6.10 19.36
C PRO A 206 11.14 -6.61 18.48
N LYS A 207 10.17 -7.37 19.03
CA LYS A 207 9.08 -7.99 18.30
C LYS A 207 7.88 -7.08 18.14
N LEU A 208 7.22 -7.20 17.01
CA LEU A 208 5.94 -6.53 16.69
C LEU A 208 4.77 -7.23 17.40
N LEU A 209 3.75 -6.46 17.74
CA LEU A 209 2.50 -6.98 18.31
C LEU A 209 1.76 -7.83 17.28
N ILE A 210 1.11 -8.89 17.74
CA ILE A 210 0.21 -9.74 16.95
C ILE A 210 -1.13 -9.82 17.67
N GLY A 211 -2.22 -9.54 16.95
CA GLY A 211 -3.58 -9.63 17.47
C GLY A 211 -4.09 -11.07 17.54
N LYS A 212 -5.08 -11.29 18.40
CA LYS A 212 -5.79 -12.56 18.54
C LYS A 212 -7.12 -12.50 17.83
N THR A 213 -7.51 -13.60 17.21
CA THR A 213 -8.87 -13.77 16.71
C THR A 213 -9.83 -14.11 17.84
N VAL A 214 -11.12 -13.81 17.65
CA VAL A 214 -12.18 -14.30 18.52
C VAL A 214 -12.65 -15.67 18.01
N ASN A 215 -12.77 -16.63 18.94
CA ASN A 215 -13.25 -17.98 18.61
C ASN A 215 -14.72 -17.97 18.23
N VAL A 216 -15.04 -18.56 17.08
CA VAL A 216 -16.42 -18.77 16.60
C VAL A 216 -16.57 -20.18 16.06
N ASP A 217 -17.79 -20.68 16.09
CA ASP A 217 -18.14 -22.04 15.62
C ASP A 217 -17.24 -23.13 16.24
N SER A 218 -16.76 -24.05 15.41
CA SER A 218 -15.85 -25.13 15.82
C SER A 218 -14.36 -24.74 15.74
N ILE A 219 -14.05 -23.48 15.41
CA ILE A 219 -12.68 -22.99 15.29
C ILE A 219 -12.25 -22.37 16.61
N THR A 220 -11.76 -23.19 17.50
CA THR A 220 -11.32 -22.80 18.85
C THR A 220 -9.82 -22.94 19.01
N GLY A 221 -9.22 -22.10 19.85
CA GLY A 221 -7.78 -22.09 20.13
C GLY A 221 -7.24 -20.70 20.37
N ASP A 222 -5.96 -20.60 20.68
CA ASP A 222 -5.24 -19.31 20.77
C ASP A 222 -4.66 -18.94 19.40
N HIS A 223 -5.55 -18.51 18.50
CA HIS A 223 -5.15 -18.09 17.15
C HIS A 223 -4.70 -16.63 17.14
N ARG A 224 -3.40 -16.42 16.96
CA ARG A 224 -2.79 -15.11 16.78
C ARG A 224 -2.73 -14.77 15.29
N ASN A 225 -3.90 -14.55 14.70
CA ASN A 225 -4.08 -14.40 13.26
C ASN A 225 -4.89 -13.16 12.87
N ASP A 226 -4.92 -12.13 13.73
CA ASP A 226 -5.43 -10.80 13.42
C ASP A 226 -4.31 -9.75 13.57
N LEU A 227 -4.52 -8.59 12.98
CA LEU A 227 -3.73 -7.40 13.30
C LEU A 227 -3.93 -7.00 14.77
N PRO A 228 -2.94 -6.42 15.44
CA PRO A 228 -3.15 -5.85 16.76
C PRO A 228 -4.14 -4.69 16.66
N ARG A 229 -5.15 -4.66 17.54
CA ARG A 229 -6.21 -3.65 17.50
C ARG A 229 -6.39 -2.92 18.81
N SER A 230 -6.79 -1.64 18.71
CA SER A 230 -7.30 -0.88 19.86
C SER A 230 -8.67 -1.44 20.30
N PRO A 231 -9.16 -1.05 21.50
CA PRO A 231 -10.51 -1.41 21.94
C PRO A 231 -11.62 -0.96 21.00
N GLU A 232 -11.38 0.10 20.22
CA GLU A 232 -12.33 0.64 19.22
C GLU A 232 -12.24 -0.10 17.87
N GLY A 233 -11.27 -1.03 17.70
CA GLY A 233 -11.11 -1.85 16.50
C GLY A 233 -10.09 -1.34 15.49
N PHE A 234 -9.49 -0.20 15.72
CA PHE A 234 -8.44 0.31 14.82
C PHE A 234 -7.20 -0.57 14.87
N ALA A 235 -6.69 -0.96 13.71
CA ALA A 235 -5.44 -1.70 13.63
C ALA A 235 -4.26 -0.82 14.09
N LEU A 236 -3.46 -1.37 15.01
CA LEU A 236 -2.24 -0.74 15.51
C LEU A 236 -1.07 -1.15 14.61
N ILE A 237 -0.99 -0.50 13.46
CA ILE A 237 0.00 -0.76 12.39
C ILE A 237 0.54 0.55 11.84
N GLY A 238 1.64 0.50 11.12
CA GLY A 238 2.30 1.70 10.58
C GLY A 238 1.54 2.37 9.45
N ASP A 239 0.70 1.64 8.71
CA ASP A 239 -0.20 2.20 7.69
C ASP A 239 -1.60 1.61 7.80
N HIS A 240 -2.57 2.46 8.13
CA HIS A 240 -3.97 2.08 8.30
C HIS A 240 -4.63 1.51 7.03
N ARG A 241 -4.13 1.83 5.82
CA ARG A 241 -4.63 1.25 4.56
C ARG A 241 -4.38 -0.25 4.48
N ASN A 242 -3.43 -0.79 5.23
CA ASN A 242 -3.22 -2.23 5.33
C ASN A 242 -4.32 -2.96 6.14
N ASP A 243 -5.38 -2.26 6.55
CA ASP A 243 -6.60 -2.84 7.15
C ASP A 243 -7.86 -2.51 6.32
N GLU A 244 -7.74 -2.15 5.04
CA GLU A 244 -8.90 -1.81 4.21
C GLU A 244 -9.62 -3.02 3.59
N ASN A 245 -8.92 -4.15 3.46
CA ASN A 245 -9.51 -5.45 3.14
C ASN A 245 -8.74 -6.58 3.83
N LEU A 246 -9.42 -7.71 4.02
CA LEU A 246 -8.86 -8.82 4.77
C LEU A 246 -7.57 -9.39 4.17
N LEU A 247 -7.43 -9.41 2.85
CA LEU A 247 -6.27 -10.05 2.20
C LEU A 247 -5.00 -9.19 2.35
N VAL A 248 -5.12 -7.86 2.26
CA VAL A 248 -3.96 -6.99 2.57
C VAL A 248 -3.66 -6.99 4.07
N ALA A 249 -4.67 -7.07 4.93
CA ALA A 249 -4.48 -7.18 6.38
C ALA A 249 -3.73 -8.47 6.77
N GLN A 250 -4.08 -9.60 6.15
CA GLN A 250 -3.36 -10.86 6.37
C GLN A 250 -1.95 -10.83 5.75
N THR A 251 -1.73 -10.14 4.63
CA THR A 251 -0.39 -9.94 4.07
C THR A 251 0.48 -9.10 5.03
N HIS A 252 -0.06 -8.03 5.59
CA HIS A 252 0.63 -7.24 6.62
C HIS A 252 0.96 -8.09 7.86
N LEU A 253 0.00 -8.89 8.30
CA LEU A 253 0.20 -9.82 9.42
C LEU A 253 1.32 -10.83 9.15
N ALA A 254 1.43 -11.34 7.91
CA ALA A 254 2.53 -12.23 7.52
C ALA A 254 3.89 -11.53 7.66
N MET A 255 4.00 -10.24 7.32
CA MET A 255 5.21 -9.45 7.52
C MET A 255 5.54 -9.23 8.99
N LEU A 256 4.54 -8.96 9.84
CA LEU A 256 4.74 -8.87 11.31
C LEU A 256 5.31 -10.18 11.87
N LYS A 257 4.73 -11.31 11.48
CA LYS A 257 5.17 -12.65 11.90
C LYS A 257 6.56 -12.98 11.35
N PHE A 258 6.84 -12.57 10.11
CA PHE A 258 8.15 -12.75 9.50
C PHE A 258 9.24 -12.06 10.30
N HIS A 259 9.06 -10.79 10.66
CA HIS A 259 9.99 -10.07 11.54
C HIS A 259 10.16 -10.77 12.88
N ASN A 260 9.05 -11.15 13.52
CA ASN A 260 9.10 -11.80 14.83
C ASN A 260 9.86 -13.14 14.79
N LYS A 261 9.72 -13.90 13.71
CA LYS A 261 10.45 -15.16 13.51
C LYS A 261 11.95 -14.94 13.32
N VAL A 262 12.36 -13.89 12.62
CA VAL A 262 13.77 -13.50 12.50
C VAL A 262 14.32 -13.07 13.86
N CYS A 263 13.57 -12.30 14.66
CA CYS A 263 13.96 -11.98 16.04
C CYS A 263 14.21 -13.23 16.88
N ASP A 264 13.34 -14.25 16.77
CA ASP A 264 13.49 -15.52 17.49
C ASP A 264 14.76 -16.28 17.08
N GLN A 265 15.08 -16.31 15.78
CA GLN A 265 16.32 -16.92 15.30
C GLN A 265 17.58 -16.20 15.82
N LEU A 266 17.56 -14.86 15.80
CA LEU A 266 18.68 -14.06 16.32
C LEU A 266 18.87 -14.28 17.82
N ALA A 267 17.79 -14.30 18.60
CA ALA A 267 17.85 -14.61 20.04
C ALA A 267 18.39 -16.03 20.27
N ALA A 268 17.94 -17.02 19.51
CA ALA A 268 18.43 -18.40 19.60
C ALA A 268 19.91 -18.54 19.22
N SER A 269 20.43 -17.67 18.35
CA SER A 269 21.86 -17.62 17.98
C SER A 269 22.74 -16.89 19.02
N GLY A 270 22.17 -16.39 20.12
CA GLY A 270 22.89 -15.73 21.20
C GLY A 270 23.11 -14.22 20.99
N LYS A 271 22.41 -13.58 20.07
CA LYS A 271 22.45 -12.12 19.89
C LYS A 271 21.97 -11.41 21.15
N GLN A 272 22.61 -10.28 21.47
CA GLN A 272 22.21 -9.45 22.59
C GLN A 272 20.86 -8.76 22.31
N PRO A 273 19.98 -8.65 23.32
CA PRO A 273 18.63 -8.07 23.12
C PRO A 273 18.60 -6.69 22.46
N GLY A 274 19.60 -5.84 22.72
CA GLY A 274 19.69 -4.50 22.14
C GLY A 274 20.07 -4.47 20.66
N GLU A 275 20.60 -5.56 20.11
CA GLU A 275 21.03 -5.66 18.71
C GLU A 275 19.97 -6.34 17.82
N ILE A 276 19.03 -7.09 18.42
CA ILE A 276 18.09 -7.95 17.71
C ILE A 276 17.21 -7.15 16.76
N PHE A 277 16.66 -6.02 17.18
CA PHE A 277 15.70 -5.26 16.36
C PHE A 277 16.33 -4.77 15.05
N GLU A 278 17.47 -4.10 15.12
CA GLU A 278 18.10 -3.51 13.94
C GLU A 278 18.59 -4.58 12.96
N GLU A 279 19.15 -5.67 13.48
CA GLU A 279 19.60 -6.79 12.64
C GLU A 279 18.40 -7.53 12.01
N ALA A 280 17.33 -7.78 12.76
CA ALA A 280 16.11 -8.37 12.25
C ALA A 280 15.47 -7.48 11.17
N ARG A 281 15.35 -6.18 11.41
CA ARG A 281 14.84 -5.22 10.43
C ARG A 281 15.66 -5.27 9.14
N GLN A 282 17.00 -5.26 9.23
CA GLN A 282 17.86 -5.32 8.05
C GLN A 282 17.66 -6.62 7.27
N ILE A 283 17.66 -7.78 7.95
CA ILE A 283 17.43 -9.08 7.30
C ILE A 283 16.08 -9.11 6.61
N VAL A 284 15.02 -8.73 7.29
CA VAL A 284 13.65 -8.71 6.76
C VAL A 284 13.54 -7.77 5.56
N THR A 285 14.05 -6.54 5.68
CA THR A 285 13.99 -5.55 4.59
C THR A 285 14.76 -6.02 3.36
N TRP A 286 15.93 -6.60 3.50
CA TRP A 286 16.70 -7.10 2.36
C TRP A 286 16.02 -8.27 1.65
N HIS A 287 15.41 -9.21 2.40
CA HIS A 287 14.65 -10.32 1.82
C HIS A 287 13.36 -9.83 1.17
N TYR A 288 12.68 -8.82 1.74
CA TYR A 288 11.53 -8.16 1.14
C TYR A 288 11.90 -7.45 -0.17
N GLN A 289 12.97 -6.65 -0.19
CA GLN A 289 13.47 -5.98 -1.41
C GLN A 289 13.81 -7.01 -2.50
N TRP A 290 14.46 -8.11 -2.12
CA TRP A 290 14.75 -9.21 -3.04
C TRP A 290 13.46 -9.83 -3.61
N MET A 291 12.53 -10.19 -2.73
CA MET A 291 11.24 -10.79 -3.11
C MET A 291 10.45 -9.87 -4.04
N VAL A 292 10.41 -8.57 -3.77
CA VAL A 292 9.72 -7.61 -4.65
C VAL A 292 10.37 -7.60 -6.04
N LEU A 293 11.69 -7.54 -6.15
CA LEU A 293 12.37 -7.49 -7.45
C LEU A 293 12.30 -8.82 -8.19
N HIS A 294 12.59 -9.94 -7.51
CA HIS A 294 12.86 -11.24 -8.17
C HIS A 294 11.68 -12.22 -8.15
N ASP A 295 10.64 -11.99 -7.32
CA ASP A 295 9.41 -12.77 -7.35
C ASP A 295 8.24 -11.95 -7.89
N PHE A 296 7.90 -10.79 -7.30
CA PHE A 296 6.74 -10.00 -7.69
C PHE A 296 6.92 -9.34 -9.08
N VAL A 297 7.98 -8.54 -9.29
CA VAL A 297 8.21 -7.82 -10.55
C VAL A 297 8.43 -8.79 -11.71
N GLU A 298 9.23 -9.83 -11.52
CA GLU A 298 9.50 -10.84 -12.56
C GLU A 298 8.24 -11.61 -12.99
N ARG A 299 7.21 -11.74 -12.12
CA ARG A 299 5.94 -12.39 -12.48
C ARG A 299 5.05 -11.54 -13.36
N ILE A 300 5.03 -10.23 -13.11
CA ILE A 300 4.13 -9.29 -13.81
C ILE A 300 4.79 -8.60 -14.99
N THR A 301 6.08 -8.88 -15.23
CA THR A 301 6.83 -8.36 -16.37
C THR A 301 7.43 -9.50 -17.22
N GLU A 302 8.30 -9.16 -18.15
CA GLU A 302 9.08 -10.15 -18.90
C GLU A 302 10.19 -10.72 -18.00
N LYS A 303 10.31 -12.04 -17.97
CA LYS A 303 11.36 -12.73 -17.19
C LYS A 303 12.76 -12.25 -17.58
N GLY A 304 13.58 -11.91 -16.59
CA GLY A 304 14.95 -11.42 -16.77
C GLY A 304 15.03 -9.90 -16.99
N LEU A 305 13.91 -9.18 -16.97
CA LEU A 305 13.91 -7.72 -17.14
C LEU A 305 14.63 -7.02 -15.98
N VAL A 306 14.40 -7.47 -14.74
CA VAL A 306 15.08 -6.92 -13.55
C VAL A 306 16.59 -7.13 -13.66
N ALA A 307 17.04 -8.34 -13.98
CA ALA A 307 18.45 -8.64 -14.18
C ALA A 307 19.09 -7.76 -15.25
N LYS A 308 18.40 -7.57 -16.38
CA LYS A 308 18.85 -6.69 -17.46
C LYS A 308 18.99 -5.22 -16.99
N ILE A 309 18.04 -4.69 -16.21
CA ILE A 309 18.12 -3.34 -15.70
C ILE A 309 19.25 -3.21 -14.66
N LEU A 310 19.44 -4.21 -13.80
CA LEU A 310 20.55 -4.23 -12.84
C LEU A 310 21.92 -4.26 -13.54
N GLU A 311 22.01 -4.92 -14.69
CA GLU A 311 23.26 -5.00 -15.47
C GLU A 311 23.51 -3.74 -16.29
N GLN A 312 22.50 -3.26 -17.06
CA GLN A 312 22.63 -2.19 -18.06
C GLN A 312 22.32 -0.80 -17.49
N GLY A 313 21.76 -0.73 -16.29
CA GLY A 313 21.27 0.50 -15.67
C GLY A 313 19.86 0.90 -16.13
N ARG A 314 19.26 1.82 -15.36
CA ARG A 314 17.97 2.43 -15.65
C ARG A 314 18.12 3.48 -16.76
N ARG A 315 17.14 3.60 -17.62
CA ARG A 315 17.15 4.50 -18.77
C ARG A 315 16.24 5.70 -18.59
N PHE A 316 15.08 5.50 -18.01
CA PHE A 316 14.00 6.49 -17.92
C PHE A 316 13.81 7.02 -16.50
N TYR A 317 13.84 6.17 -15.49
CA TYR A 317 13.75 6.60 -14.10
C TYR A 317 15.11 7.09 -13.59
N ARG A 318 15.28 8.41 -13.56
CA ARG A 318 16.55 9.07 -13.21
C ARG A 318 16.37 10.01 -12.02
N PHE A 319 17.25 9.90 -11.05
CA PHE A 319 17.39 10.82 -9.92
C PHE A 319 18.87 11.04 -9.63
N LYS A 320 19.20 12.12 -8.93
CA LYS A 320 20.61 12.47 -8.64
C LYS A 320 21.09 11.87 -7.33
N LYS A 321 20.35 12.07 -6.25
CA LYS A 321 20.76 11.65 -4.89
C LYS A 321 19.74 10.75 -4.23
N ILE A 322 18.47 11.10 -4.31
CA ILE A 322 17.37 10.47 -3.59
C ILE A 322 16.29 10.11 -4.61
N PRO A 323 15.74 8.88 -4.56
CA PRO A 323 14.60 8.51 -5.37
C PRO A 323 13.40 9.43 -5.09
N TYR A 324 12.64 9.74 -6.11
CA TYR A 324 11.31 10.35 -6.01
C TYR A 324 10.26 9.35 -6.46
N MET A 325 8.99 9.58 -6.13
CA MET A 325 7.89 8.75 -6.61
C MET A 325 7.34 9.32 -7.93
N PRO A 326 7.52 8.64 -9.07
CA PRO A 326 7.00 9.14 -10.34
C PRO A 326 5.47 9.07 -10.39
N VAL A 327 4.82 10.12 -10.87
CA VAL A 327 3.36 10.12 -11.06
C VAL A 327 2.93 9.15 -12.17
N GLU A 328 3.74 8.91 -13.18
CA GLU A 328 3.51 7.89 -14.20
C GLU A 328 3.49 6.49 -13.61
N PHE A 329 4.25 6.26 -12.54
CA PHE A 329 4.22 5.01 -11.79
C PHE A 329 3.00 4.96 -10.85
N SER A 330 2.89 5.89 -9.91
CA SER A 330 1.90 5.84 -8.83
C SER A 330 0.45 6.01 -9.29
N ALA A 331 0.22 6.81 -10.34
CA ALA A 331 -1.13 7.09 -10.86
C ALA A 331 -1.50 6.29 -12.12
N ALA A 332 -0.56 5.57 -12.74
CA ALA A 332 -0.84 4.75 -13.92
C ALA A 332 -0.31 3.32 -13.78
N VAL A 333 1.00 3.10 -13.93
CA VAL A 333 1.56 1.74 -14.01
C VAL A 333 1.20 0.88 -12.81
N TYR A 334 1.38 1.40 -11.59
CA TYR A 334 1.19 0.61 -10.38
C TYR A 334 -0.29 0.41 -10.01
N ARG A 335 -1.21 1.03 -10.75
CA ARG A 335 -2.65 0.78 -10.66
C ARG A 335 -3.11 -0.46 -11.44
N LEU A 336 -2.18 -1.22 -12.01
CA LEU A 336 -2.44 -2.49 -12.70
C LEU A 336 -3.16 -3.51 -11.81
N GLY A 337 -2.89 -3.50 -10.50
CA GLY A 337 -3.47 -4.43 -9.53
C GLY A 337 -4.99 -4.40 -9.48
N HIS A 338 -5.63 -3.29 -9.86
CA HIS A 338 -7.09 -3.16 -9.86
C HIS A 338 -7.76 -4.13 -10.86
N SER A 339 -7.13 -4.44 -12.00
CA SER A 339 -7.65 -5.45 -12.94
C SER A 339 -7.41 -6.88 -12.46
N MET A 340 -6.44 -7.12 -11.57
CA MET A 340 -6.10 -8.44 -11.08
C MET A 340 -7.04 -8.95 -9.97
N VAL A 341 -7.92 -8.10 -9.44
CA VAL A 341 -8.85 -8.41 -8.36
C VAL A 341 -9.96 -9.35 -8.85
N ARG A 342 -10.34 -10.31 -8.03
CA ARG A 342 -11.46 -11.24 -8.25
C ARG A 342 -12.68 -10.80 -7.46
N GLN A 343 -13.87 -11.09 -7.96
CA GLN A 343 -15.10 -10.88 -7.20
C GLN A 343 -15.30 -11.91 -6.07
N VAL A 344 -14.69 -13.12 -6.21
CA VAL A 344 -14.88 -14.26 -5.30
C VAL A 344 -13.55 -15.01 -5.14
N TYR A 345 -13.30 -15.44 -3.91
CA TYR A 345 -12.14 -16.23 -3.53
C TYR A 345 -12.52 -17.52 -2.82
N SER A 346 -11.69 -18.55 -2.98
CA SER A 346 -11.57 -19.65 -2.04
C SER A 346 -10.62 -19.19 -0.95
N HIS A 347 -11.13 -18.83 0.23
CA HIS A 347 -10.34 -18.17 1.28
C HIS A 347 -9.72 -19.17 2.26
N ASN A 348 -10.53 -20.11 2.70
CA ASN A 348 -10.14 -21.23 3.56
C ASN A 348 -11.14 -22.39 3.38
N ARG A 349 -11.09 -23.42 4.24
CA ARG A 349 -11.99 -24.58 4.15
C ARG A 349 -13.46 -24.26 4.41
N ILE A 350 -13.76 -23.12 5.08
CA ILE A 350 -15.13 -22.68 5.39
C ILE A 350 -15.66 -21.80 4.26
N PHE A 351 -14.87 -20.81 3.86
CA PHE A 351 -15.25 -19.85 2.83
C PHE A 351 -14.61 -20.23 1.49
N THR A 352 -15.31 -21.09 0.76
CA THR A 352 -14.87 -21.56 -0.55
C THR A 352 -16.07 -21.70 -1.51
N PRO A 353 -15.95 -21.30 -2.79
CA PRO A 353 -16.98 -21.51 -3.80
C PRO A 353 -17.20 -23.02 -4.05
N GLY A 354 -18.41 -23.39 -4.40
CA GLY A 354 -18.77 -24.75 -4.80
C GLY A 354 -20.14 -25.18 -4.25
N PRO A 355 -20.61 -26.39 -4.59
CA PRO A 355 -21.87 -26.90 -4.10
C PRO A 355 -21.89 -26.95 -2.56
N GLY A 356 -22.82 -26.21 -1.95
CA GLY A 356 -22.93 -26.12 -0.48
C GLY A 356 -21.86 -25.26 0.22
N GLY A 357 -20.91 -24.67 -0.53
CA GLY A 357 -19.89 -23.79 0.01
C GLY A 357 -20.35 -22.33 0.10
N ILE A 358 -19.75 -21.57 1.00
CA ILE A 358 -19.97 -20.13 1.14
C ILE A 358 -18.77 -19.42 0.52
N PRO A 359 -18.93 -18.70 -0.59
CA PRO A 359 -17.81 -18.00 -1.23
C PRO A 359 -17.34 -16.81 -0.39
N ALA A 360 -16.03 -16.57 -0.30
CA ALA A 360 -15.49 -15.31 0.18
C ALA A 360 -15.64 -14.24 -0.92
N THR A 361 -16.74 -13.52 -0.89
CA THR A 361 -16.95 -12.41 -1.83
C THR A 361 -16.10 -11.20 -1.47
N LEU A 362 -15.78 -10.36 -2.45
CA LEU A 362 -15.01 -9.13 -2.21
C LEU A 362 -15.72 -8.21 -1.21
N ASP A 363 -17.05 -8.15 -1.25
CA ASP A 363 -17.86 -7.38 -0.28
C ASP A 363 -17.67 -7.88 1.17
N LEU A 364 -17.58 -9.21 1.37
CA LEU A 364 -17.29 -9.76 2.69
C LEU A 364 -15.86 -9.47 3.14
N LEU A 365 -14.89 -9.55 2.22
CA LEU A 365 -13.49 -9.27 2.53
C LEU A 365 -13.26 -7.80 2.93
N PHE A 366 -14.09 -6.87 2.46
CA PHE A 366 -14.11 -5.49 2.94
C PHE A 366 -14.74 -5.32 4.33
N ARG A 367 -15.64 -6.20 4.74
CA ARG A 367 -16.39 -6.06 6.00
C ARG A 367 -15.64 -6.56 7.24
N PHE A 368 -14.65 -7.42 7.07
CA PHE A 368 -13.96 -8.08 8.18
C PHE A 368 -12.67 -7.41 8.62
N THR A 369 -12.54 -6.13 8.34
CA THR A 369 -11.45 -5.27 8.79
C THR A 369 -12.03 -4.06 9.52
N GLY A 370 -11.26 -3.45 10.43
CA GLY A 370 -11.75 -2.36 11.27
C GLY A 370 -12.04 -1.05 10.54
N LEU A 371 -11.44 -0.86 9.36
CA LEU A 371 -11.51 0.40 8.60
C LEU A 371 -11.94 0.20 7.15
N SER A 372 -12.53 -0.94 6.81
CA SER A 372 -13.01 -1.20 5.47
C SER A 372 -13.94 -0.10 4.99
N GLY A 373 -13.57 0.55 3.89
CA GLY A 373 -14.31 1.65 3.30
C GLY A 373 -14.00 3.04 3.86
N GLY A 374 -13.36 3.18 5.03
CA GLY A 374 -13.03 4.49 5.59
C GLY A 374 -11.99 5.28 4.78
N ILE A 375 -11.17 4.58 3.99
CA ILE A 375 -10.18 5.20 3.09
C ILE A 375 -10.76 5.42 1.69
N ILE A 376 -11.69 4.57 1.29
CA ILE A 376 -12.26 4.57 -0.05
C ILE A 376 -13.48 5.48 -0.14
N GLY A 377 -14.11 5.76 0.97
CA GLY A 377 -15.28 6.62 1.09
C GLY A 377 -15.63 6.83 2.55
N ASP A 378 -16.25 7.92 2.81
CA ASP A 378 -16.57 8.48 4.12
C ASP A 378 -17.63 7.64 4.85
N LEU A 379 -17.29 6.39 5.20
CA LEU A 379 -18.20 5.52 5.95
C LEU A 379 -17.70 5.23 7.34
N ALA A 380 -18.44 5.75 8.30
CA ALA A 380 -18.54 5.09 9.60
C ALA A 380 -18.85 3.60 9.34
N PRO A 381 -18.06 2.65 9.87
CA PRO A 381 -18.35 1.24 9.70
C PRO A 381 -19.77 0.97 10.18
N LYS A 382 -20.64 0.52 9.27
CA LYS A 382 -21.97 0.09 9.67
C LYS A 382 -21.76 -1.11 10.59
N PRO A 383 -22.32 -1.11 11.81
CA PRO A 383 -22.18 -2.24 12.69
C PRO A 383 -22.66 -3.50 11.96
N ILE A 384 -21.83 -4.55 11.99
CA ILE A 384 -22.25 -5.87 11.55
C ILE A 384 -23.40 -6.28 12.45
N GLN A 385 -24.55 -6.64 11.86
CA GLN A 385 -25.72 -7.06 12.64
C GLN A 385 -25.78 -8.59 12.67
N PRO A 386 -25.77 -9.23 13.83
CA PRO A 386 -25.53 -8.65 15.16
C PRO A 386 -24.08 -8.17 15.32
N PRO A 387 -23.83 -7.12 16.09
CA PRO A 387 -22.48 -6.65 16.33
C PRO A 387 -21.67 -7.78 16.97
N LEU A 388 -20.49 -8.08 16.41
CA LEU A 388 -19.53 -8.92 17.11
C LEU A 388 -19.15 -8.21 18.41
N PRO A 389 -19.03 -8.93 19.54
CA PRO A 389 -18.78 -8.33 20.84
C PRO A 389 -17.42 -7.61 20.94
N LEU A 390 -16.52 -7.87 19.98
CA LEU A 390 -15.21 -7.26 19.89
C LEU A 390 -14.89 -6.94 18.43
N PRO A 391 -14.25 -5.79 18.15
CA PRO A 391 -13.84 -5.40 16.81
C PRO A 391 -12.55 -6.12 16.39
N VAL A 392 -12.57 -7.45 16.38
CA VAL A 392 -11.44 -8.31 16.03
C VAL A 392 -11.89 -9.35 15.00
N LEU A 393 -10.95 -9.90 14.26
CA LEU A 393 -11.22 -10.94 13.28
C LEU A 393 -11.75 -12.21 13.97
N SER A 394 -12.82 -12.80 13.44
CA SER A 394 -13.29 -14.10 13.89
C SER A 394 -12.42 -15.24 13.34
N SER A 395 -12.25 -16.30 14.13
CA SER A 395 -11.34 -17.41 13.82
C SER A 395 -11.66 -18.15 12.52
N ASN A 396 -12.93 -18.15 12.10
CA ASN A 396 -13.36 -18.76 10.83
C ASN A 396 -12.93 -17.96 9.58
N TRP A 397 -12.42 -16.73 9.75
CA TRP A 397 -11.87 -15.91 8.67
C TRP A 397 -10.33 -15.92 8.60
N ILE A 398 -9.67 -16.79 9.34
CA ILE A 398 -8.21 -16.97 9.20
C ILE A 398 -7.90 -17.51 7.80
N ILE A 399 -6.89 -16.93 7.16
CA ILE A 399 -6.49 -17.27 5.78
C ILE A 399 -5.84 -18.66 5.69
N ASP A 400 -6.06 -19.34 4.57
CA ASP A 400 -5.30 -20.51 4.12
C ASP A 400 -4.39 -20.11 2.96
N TRP A 401 -3.11 -19.95 3.22
CA TRP A 401 -2.14 -19.44 2.26
C TRP A 401 -1.93 -20.35 1.05
N ARG A 402 -2.24 -21.65 1.14
CA ARG A 402 -2.21 -22.59 0.03
C ARG A 402 -3.15 -22.20 -1.11
N ARG A 403 -4.15 -21.37 -0.80
CA ARG A 403 -5.14 -20.87 -1.76
C ARG A 403 -4.72 -19.55 -2.43
N PHE A 404 -3.64 -18.94 -1.95
CA PHE A 404 -3.18 -17.63 -2.44
C PHE A 404 -1.75 -17.67 -3.01
N TYR A 405 -0.95 -18.65 -2.62
CA TYR A 405 0.42 -18.84 -3.12
C TYR A 405 0.72 -20.33 -3.28
N GLN A 406 1.62 -20.66 -4.21
CA GLN A 406 2.10 -22.02 -4.38
C GLN A 406 3.11 -22.36 -3.27
N VAL A 407 2.60 -22.53 -2.04
CA VAL A 407 3.43 -22.86 -0.87
C VAL A 407 3.78 -24.33 -0.80
N LEU A 408 3.06 -25.21 -1.50
CA LEU A 408 3.31 -26.64 -1.64
C LEU A 408 3.68 -26.95 -3.09
N PRO A 409 4.44 -28.01 -3.37
CA PRO A 409 4.63 -28.49 -4.75
C PRO A 409 3.30 -28.80 -5.44
N ALA A 410 2.35 -29.37 -4.72
CA ALA A 410 0.95 -29.57 -5.13
C ALA A 410 0.02 -29.42 -3.94
N ASN A 411 -1.08 -28.71 -4.14
CA ASN A 411 -2.11 -28.63 -3.12
C ASN A 411 -2.88 -29.95 -2.98
N PRO A 412 -3.31 -30.31 -1.76
CA PRO A 412 -4.16 -31.49 -1.56
C PRO A 412 -5.53 -31.30 -2.24
N PRO A 413 -6.26 -32.42 -2.52
CA PRO A 413 -7.61 -32.34 -3.07
C PRO A 413 -8.52 -31.41 -2.25
N GLY A 414 -9.31 -30.58 -2.92
CA GLY A 414 -10.22 -29.62 -2.27
C GLY A 414 -9.56 -28.27 -1.87
N VAL A 415 -8.26 -28.14 -2.05
CA VAL A 415 -7.55 -26.88 -1.82
C VAL A 415 -7.15 -26.27 -3.17
N ALA A 416 -8.05 -25.48 -3.76
CA ALA A 416 -7.78 -24.80 -5.03
C ALA A 416 -6.97 -23.52 -4.81
N LEU A 417 -5.92 -23.34 -5.61
CA LEU A 417 -5.19 -22.09 -5.71
C LEU A 417 -6.03 -21.08 -6.51
N ASN A 418 -6.29 -19.89 -5.96
CA ASN A 418 -6.91 -18.81 -6.72
C ASN A 418 -5.90 -18.22 -7.70
N PRO A 419 -6.16 -18.22 -9.02
CA PRO A 419 -5.41 -17.38 -9.95
C PRO A 419 -5.80 -15.92 -9.75
N SER A 420 -4.97 -14.95 -10.12
CA SER A 420 -5.42 -13.56 -10.28
C SER A 420 -6.36 -13.44 -11.49
N ARG A 421 -7.02 -12.27 -11.66
CA ARG A 421 -7.57 -11.91 -12.98
C ARG A 421 -6.42 -11.45 -13.89
N LYS A 422 -6.67 -11.40 -15.19
CA LYS A 422 -5.74 -10.89 -16.19
C LYS A 422 -5.41 -9.41 -15.96
N ILE A 423 -4.24 -9.01 -16.40
CA ILE A 423 -3.86 -7.59 -16.49
C ILE A 423 -4.41 -7.08 -17.83
N ASP A 424 -5.63 -6.58 -17.81
CA ASP A 424 -6.35 -6.09 -18.98
C ASP A 424 -7.24 -4.90 -18.57
N PRO A 425 -7.94 -4.23 -19.50
CA PRO A 425 -8.82 -3.11 -19.18
C PRO A 425 -9.99 -3.44 -18.25
N PHE A 426 -10.31 -4.72 -18.03
CA PHE A 426 -11.52 -5.11 -17.32
C PHE A 426 -11.33 -5.20 -15.81
N VAL A 427 -12.26 -4.60 -15.08
CA VAL A 427 -12.26 -4.50 -13.62
C VAL A 427 -13.58 -5.06 -13.09
N VAL A 428 -13.51 -5.86 -12.02
CA VAL A 428 -14.70 -6.49 -11.43
C VAL A 428 -15.76 -5.47 -11.00
N PRO A 429 -17.06 -5.79 -11.11
CA PRO A 429 -18.17 -4.85 -10.83
C PRO A 429 -18.12 -4.17 -9.47
N GLN A 430 -17.64 -4.86 -8.42
CA GLN A 430 -17.52 -4.33 -7.06
C GLN A 430 -16.60 -3.10 -6.98
N LEU A 431 -15.59 -3.02 -7.84
CA LEU A 431 -14.70 -1.85 -7.87
C LEU A 431 -15.25 -0.68 -8.70
N HIS A 432 -16.40 -0.87 -9.37
CA HIS A 432 -17.16 0.24 -9.98
C HIS A 432 -18.14 0.90 -9.01
N THR A 433 -18.41 0.28 -7.86
CA THR A 433 -19.31 0.77 -6.83
C THR A 433 -18.69 0.52 -5.47
N LEU A 434 -17.58 1.21 -5.20
CA LEU A 434 -16.88 1.08 -3.93
C LEU A 434 -17.79 1.45 -2.75
N PRO A 435 -17.60 0.83 -1.57
CA PRO A 435 -18.37 1.18 -0.38
C PRO A 435 -18.29 2.67 -0.06
N GLY A 436 -19.40 3.23 0.40
CA GLY A 436 -19.52 4.64 0.68
C GLY A 436 -19.60 5.51 -0.57
N ASP A 437 -19.05 6.71 -0.47
CA ASP A 437 -18.96 7.65 -1.59
C ASP A 437 -17.75 7.37 -2.50
N GLY A 438 -17.16 6.16 -2.40
CA GLY A 438 -16.00 5.75 -3.16
C GLY A 438 -16.19 5.74 -4.68
N GLY A 439 -17.42 5.54 -5.15
CA GLY A 439 -17.78 5.57 -6.57
C GLY A 439 -17.01 4.56 -7.42
N SER A 440 -16.79 4.89 -8.70
CA SER A 440 -16.09 4.03 -9.65
C SER A 440 -14.58 4.19 -9.55
N LEU A 441 -13.87 3.11 -9.16
CA LEU A 441 -12.41 3.10 -9.11
C LEU A 441 -11.76 3.31 -10.48
N PRO A 442 -12.23 2.69 -11.58
CA PRO A 442 -11.69 2.97 -12.91
C PRO A 442 -11.82 4.44 -13.31
N PHE A 443 -12.96 5.07 -13.05
CA PHE A 443 -13.13 6.49 -13.31
C PHE A 443 -12.15 7.35 -12.47
N ARG A 444 -11.99 7.02 -11.19
CA ARG A 444 -11.04 7.71 -10.31
C ARG A 444 -9.60 7.61 -10.82
N ASN A 445 -9.19 6.44 -11.32
CA ASN A 445 -7.84 6.25 -11.87
C ASN A 445 -7.62 7.08 -13.14
N LEU A 446 -8.57 7.04 -14.09
CA LEU A 446 -8.51 7.83 -15.32
C LEU A 446 -8.45 9.32 -15.01
N LYS A 447 -9.35 9.80 -14.14
CA LYS A 447 -9.41 11.21 -13.74
C LYS A 447 -8.14 11.66 -13.00
N ARG A 448 -7.60 10.80 -12.10
CA ARG A 448 -6.37 11.11 -11.38
C ARG A 448 -5.19 11.30 -12.35
N GLY A 449 -5.09 10.47 -13.38
CA GLY A 449 -4.08 10.63 -14.43
C GLY A 449 -4.15 11.98 -15.14
N VAL A 450 -5.36 12.43 -15.48
CA VAL A 450 -5.59 13.76 -16.11
C VAL A 450 -5.27 14.89 -15.14
N LEU A 451 -5.73 14.81 -13.89
CA LEU A 451 -5.47 15.83 -12.87
C LEU A 451 -3.98 16.00 -12.56
N LEU A 452 -3.23 14.90 -12.56
CA LEU A 452 -1.78 14.93 -12.40
C LEU A 452 -1.03 15.24 -13.70
N GLY A 453 -1.74 15.58 -14.78
CA GLY A 453 -1.15 15.94 -16.06
C GLY A 453 -0.29 14.83 -16.67
N LEU A 454 -0.71 13.56 -16.60
CA LEU A 454 -0.02 12.47 -17.26
C LEU A 454 -0.09 12.62 -18.78
N PRO A 455 0.99 12.29 -19.53
CA PRO A 455 0.97 12.26 -20.98
C PRO A 455 0.14 11.09 -21.52
N SER A 456 -0.13 11.09 -22.82
CA SER A 456 -0.75 9.93 -23.48
C SER A 456 0.19 8.73 -23.48
N GLY A 457 -0.39 7.51 -23.50
CA GLY A 457 0.40 6.28 -23.60
C GLY A 457 1.23 6.21 -24.88
N GLN A 458 0.74 6.76 -25.99
CA GLN A 458 1.47 6.85 -27.26
C GLN A 458 2.69 7.75 -27.15
N ASP A 459 2.58 8.90 -26.48
CA ASP A 459 3.71 9.81 -26.28
C ASP A 459 4.78 9.19 -25.39
N VAL A 460 4.37 8.48 -24.32
CA VAL A 460 5.28 7.71 -23.47
C VAL A 460 5.99 6.62 -24.26
N ALA A 461 5.24 5.82 -25.04
CA ALA A 461 5.81 4.75 -25.86
C ALA A 461 6.83 5.31 -26.89
N LYS A 462 6.52 6.45 -27.51
CA LYS A 462 7.41 7.17 -28.42
C LYS A 462 8.66 7.68 -27.72
N ALA A 463 8.52 8.32 -26.55
CA ALA A 463 9.66 8.79 -25.76
C ALA A 463 10.57 7.65 -25.30
N MET A 464 10.00 6.50 -24.97
CA MET A 464 10.70 5.27 -24.62
C MET A 464 11.30 4.55 -25.85
N ARG A 465 10.97 4.97 -27.07
CA ARG A 465 11.38 4.33 -28.32
C ARG A 465 11.00 2.86 -28.39
N ILE A 466 9.76 2.56 -27.96
CA ILE A 466 9.20 1.22 -28.08
C ILE A 466 9.09 0.82 -29.56
N LYS A 467 9.64 -0.35 -29.92
CA LYS A 467 9.70 -0.79 -31.34
C LYS A 467 8.33 -1.02 -31.96
N ASN A 468 7.42 -1.62 -31.20
CA ASN A 468 6.08 -1.99 -31.64
C ASN A 468 5.04 -1.41 -30.64
N PRO A 469 4.82 -0.08 -30.60
CA PRO A 469 3.79 0.51 -29.76
C PRO A 469 2.40 0.05 -30.23
N LEU A 470 1.39 0.18 -29.38
CA LEU A 470 0.01 -0.07 -29.80
C LEU A 470 -0.40 0.90 -30.90
N THR A 471 -1.04 0.37 -31.94
CA THR A 471 -1.67 1.21 -32.96
C THR A 471 -3.07 1.68 -32.48
N PRO A 472 -3.61 2.77 -33.05
CA PRO A 472 -4.98 3.19 -32.74
C PRO A 472 -6.03 2.10 -32.99
N GLU A 473 -5.84 1.27 -34.02
CA GLU A 473 -6.74 0.15 -34.35
C GLU A 473 -6.68 -0.96 -33.31
N GLU A 474 -5.51 -1.23 -32.74
CA GLU A 474 -5.36 -2.19 -31.65
C GLU A 474 -6.02 -1.69 -30.35
N ILE A 475 -5.88 -0.41 -30.04
CA ILE A 475 -6.54 0.22 -28.88
C ILE A 475 -8.06 0.22 -29.05
N ALA A 476 -8.55 0.37 -30.28
CA ALA A 476 -9.98 0.38 -30.60
C ALA A 476 -10.65 -1.01 -30.58
N LYS A 477 -9.90 -2.10 -30.32
CA LYS A 477 -10.46 -3.45 -30.22
C LYS A 477 -11.23 -3.65 -28.91
N GLY A 478 -12.28 -4.46 -28.98
CA GLY A 478 -13.11 -4.81 -27.82
C GLY A 478 -14.20 -3.77 -27.53
N SER A 479 -15.05 -4.07 -26.54
CA SER A 479 -16.15 -3.18 -26.14
C SER A 479 -15.63 -1.87 -25.52
N ASP A 480 -14.59 -1.95 -24.73
CA ASP A 480 -13.85 -0.84 -24.14
C ASP A 480 -13.17 0.01 -25.23
N GLY A 481 -12.51 -0.64 -26.19
CA GLY A 481 -11.86 0.01 -27.33
C GLY A 481 -12.83 0.73 -28.27
N ALA A 482 -14.05 0.22 -28.44
CA ALA A 482 -15.10 0.90 -29.22
C ALA A 482 -15.49 2.24 -28.56
N VAL A 483 -15.57 2.31 -27.24
CA VAL A 483 -15.81 3.56 -26.50
C VAL A 483 -14.59 4.48 -26.58
N ALA A 484 -13.38 3.96 -26.44
CA ALA A 484 -12.16 4.74 -26.65
C ALA A 484 -12.15 5.37 -28.06
N LYS A 485 -12.56 4.64 -29.10
CA LYS A 485 -12.66 5.14 -30.48
C LYS A 485 -13.74 6.22 -30.63
N LYS A 486 -14.92 6.02 -30.03
CA LYS A 486 -16.04 6.99 -30.04
C LYS A 486 -15.60 8.38 -29.57
N HIS A 487 -14.71 8.44 -28.56
CA HIS A 487 -14.23 9.68 -27.95
C HIS A 487 -12.83 10.12 -28.42
N GLY A 488 -12.26 9.49 -29.45
CA GLY A 488 -10.92 9.81 -29.92
C GLY A 488 -9.77 9.37 -29.01
N LEU A 489 -10.08 8.70 -27.88
CA LEU A 489 -9.10 8.25 -26.89
C LEU A 489 -8.19 7.12 -27.40
N HIS A 490 -8.51 6.49 -28.52
CA HIS A 490 -7.65 5.52 -29.19
C HIS A 490 -6.42 6.17 -29.87
N GLN A 491 -6.48 7.49 -30.15
CA GLN A 491 -5.36 8.26 -30.73
C GLN A 491 -4.49 8.91 -29.65
N HIS A 492 -5.11 9.35 -28.54
CA HIS A 492 -4.48 9.94 -27.38
C HIS A 492 -5.02 9.26 -26.13
N THR A 493 -4.41 8.16 -25.74
CA THR A 493 -4.93 7.23 -24.74
C THR A 493 -4.47 7.59 -23.35
N PRO A 494 -5.37 7.67 -22.33
CA PRO A 494 -4.95 7.81 -20.93
C PRO A 494 -3.94 6.73 -20.55
N LEU A 495 -2.83 7.12 -19.92
CA LEU A 495 -1.67 6.24 -19.71
C LEU A 495 -2.04 4.94 -18.99
N TRP A 496 -2.87 5.00 -17.94
CA TRP A 496 -3.31 3.79 -17.23
C TRP A 496 -4.06 2.81 -18.13
N TYR A 497 -5.03 3.31 -18.91
CA TYR A 497 -5.78 2.48 -19.86
C TYR A 497 -4.87 1.93 -20.97
N TYR A 498 -3.93 2.74 -21.49
CA TYR A 498 -2.95 2.29 -22.47
C TYR A 498 -2.13 1.08 -21.97
N ILE A 499 -1.64 1.15 -20.72
CA ILE A 499 -0.83 0.09 -20.11
C ILE A 499 -1.62 -1.22 -19.99
N LEU A 500 -2.88 -1.14 -19.56
CA LEU A 500 -3.77 -2.31 -19.48
C LEU A 500 -4.09 -2.87 -20.89
N LYS A 501 -4.34 -1.99 -21.85
CA LYS A 501 -4.60 -2.39 -23.24
C LYS A 501 -3.34 -3.00 -23.88
N GLU A 502 -2.17 -2.47 -23.56
CA GLU A 502 -0.89 -3.04 -23.99
C GLU A 502 -0.67 -4.45 -23.41
N ALA A 503 -0.96 -4.66 -22.15
CA ALA A 503 -0.87 -5.97 -21.50
C ALA A 503 -1.82 -6.98 -22.18
N GLU A 504 -3.06 -6.59 -22.46
CA GLU A 504 -4.03 -7.40 -23.20
C GLU A 504 -3.52 -7.76 -24.61
N GLN A 505 -3.11 -6.78 -25.41
CA GLN A 505 -2.78 -6.97 -26.83
C GLN A 505 -1.38 -7.58 -27.05
N ARG A 506 -0.43 -7.40 -26.15
CA ARG A 506 0.96 -7.90 -26.28
C ARG A 506 1.27 -9.10 -25.39
N GLY A 507 0.60 -9.20 -24.24
CA GLY A 507 0.85 -10.25 -23.24
C GLY A 507 -0.34 -11.19 -23.00
N GLY A 508 -1.44 -11.05 -23.73
CA GLY A 508 -2.68 -11.83 -23.51
C GLY A 508 -3.28 -11.61 -22.10
N GLY A 509 -2.90 -10.52 -21.42
CA GLY A 509 -3.26 -10.22 -20.05
C GLY A 509 -2.49 -11.00 -19.00
N GLU A 510 -1.49 -11.80 -19.40
CA GLU A 510 -0.69 -12.60 -18.44
C GLU A 510 0.42 -11.79 -17.78
N ARG A 511 0.88 -10.71 -18.43
CA ARG A 511 1.93 -9.80 -17.97
C ARG A 511 1.79 -8.43 -18.64
N LEU A 512 2.49 -7.45 -18.08
CA LEU A 512 2.58 -6.11 -18.66
C LEU A 512 3.27 -6.14 -20.03
N GLY A 513 2.82 -5.25 -20.90
CA GLY A 513 3.50 -4.97 -22.15
C GLY A 513 4.76 -4.11 -21.96
N PRO A 514 5.50 -3.80 -23.07
CA PRO A 514 6.82 -3.16 -23.01
C PRO A 514 6.85 -1.81 -22.27
N VAL A 515 5.85 -0.96 -22.43
CA VAL A 515 5.77 0.34 -21.72
C VAL A 515 5.59 0.10 -20.23
N GLY A 516 4.51 -0.62 -19.86
CA GLY A 516 4.19 -0.86 -18.46
C GLY A 516 5.28 -1.62 -17.73
N ALA A 517 5.81 -2.69 -18.33
CA ALA A 517 6.86 -3.51 -17.74
C ALA A 517 8.15 -2.72 -17.49
N THR A 518 8.59 -1.91 -18.44
CA THR A 518 9.83 -1.12 -18.30
C THR A 518 9.67 -0.04 -17.22
N LEU A 519 8.56 0.69 -17.22
CA LEU A 519 8.29 1.71 -16.19
C LEU A 519 8.27 1.10 -14.80
N LEU A 520 7.55 -0.02 -14.65
CA LEU A 520 7.45 -0.72 -13.36
C LEU A 520 8.82 -1.17 -12.86
N ALA A 521 9.55 -1.93 -13.68
CA ALA A 521 10.82 -2.52 -13.28
C ALA A 521 11.91 -1.47 -13.02
N GLU A 522 11.98 -0.40 -13.84
CA GLU A 522 12.96 0.67 -13.62
C GLU A 522 12.70 1.44 -12.31
N VAL A 523 11.42 1.67 -11.96
CA VAL A 523 11.10 2.33 -10.70
C VAL A 523 11.47 1.44 -9.52
N PHE A 524 11.05 0.19 -9.49
CA PHE A 524 11.39 -0.70 -8.38
C PHE A 524 12.91 -0.91 -8.22
N VAL A 525 13.63 -1.19 -9.31
CA VAL A 525 15.10 -1.28 -9.25
C VAL A 525 15.71 0.04 -8.78
N GLY A 526 15.13 1.16 -9.20
CA GLY A 526 15.59 2.48 -8.80
C GLY A 526 15.37 2.79 -7.33
N LEU A 527 14.21 2.44 -6.78
CA LEU A 527 13.91 2.60 -5.35
C LEU A 527 14.91 1.82 -4.48
N VAL A 528 15.14 0.54 -4.82
CA VAL A 528 16.09 -0.30 -4.08
C VAL A 528 17.54 0.20 -4.27
N HIS A 529 17.92 0.58 -5.50
CA HIS A 529 19.28 1.08 -5.76
C HIS A 529 19.56 2.45 -5.13
N GLY A 530 18.53 3.28 -4.98
CA GLY A 530 18.64 4.61 -4.37
C GLY A 530 18.60 4.60 -2.84
N ASP A 531 18.11 3.53 -2.24
CA ASP A 531 18.10 3.34 -0.80
C ASP A 531 19.49 2.89 -0.30
N ARG A 532 20.14 3.76 0.49
CA ARG A 532 21.49 3.51 1.03
C ARG A 532 21.55 2.38 2.07
N GLN A 533 20.41 1.93 2.59
CA GLN A 533 20.32 0.80 3.51
C GLN A 533 19.96 -0.50 2.80
N SER A 534 19.68 -0.45 1.50
CA SER A 534 19.29 -1.63 0.71
C SER A 534 20.45 -2.64 0.56
N TYR A 535 20.07 -3.88 0.27
CA TYR A 535 21.06 -4.90 -0.06
C TYR A 535 21.88 -4.53 -1.32
N LEU A 536 21.25 -3.88 -2.32
CA LEU A 536 21.95 -3.44 -3.52
C LEU A 536 23.04 -2.41 -3.24
N TRP A 537 22.75 -1.47 -2.33
CA TRP A 537 23.73 -0.46 -1.96
C TRP A 537 24.86 -1.01 -1.10
N LEU A 538 24.53 -1.78 -0.05
CA LEU A 538 25.50 -2.23 0.96
C LEU A 538 26.29 -3.48 0.55
N LYS A 539 25.70 -4.36 -0.26
CA LYS A 539 26.30 -5.64 -0.65
C LYS A 539 26.46 -5.81 -2.17
N GLY A 540 25.79 -4.96 -2.95
CA GLY A 540 25.80 -5.04 -4.41
C GLY A 540 24.91 -6.14 -4.97
N LYS A 541 24.86 -6.21 -6.31
CA LYS A 541 23.98 -7.12 -7.07
C LYS A 541 24.33 -8.62 -6.94
N THR A 542 25.45 -8.96 -6.33
CA THR A 542 25.85 -10.35 -6.09
C THR A 542 25.34 -10.93 -4.77
N TRP A 543 24.76 -10.09 -3.91
CA TRP A 543 24.14 -10.56 -2.67
C TRP A 543 22.98 -11.52 -2.98
N LYS A 544 22.83 -12.53 -2.15
CA LYS A 544 21.76 -13.52 -2.22
C LYS A 544 21.06 -13.64 -0.87
N PRO A 545 19.75 -13.93 -0.85
CA PRO A 545 19.03 -14.26 0.36
C PRO A 545 19.71 -15.32 1.21
N THR A 546 19.65 -15.14 2.51
CA THR A 546 20.35 -15.98 3.48
C THR A 546 19.39 -16.82 4.33
N LEU A 547 18.11 -16.51 4.34
CA LEU A 547 17.10 -17.29 5.05
C LEU A 547 16.78 -18.58 4.29
N PRO A 548 16.29 -19.62 5.00
CA PRO A 548 15.88 -20.88 4.37
C PRO A 548 14.84 -20.66 3.26
N SER A 549 15.06 -21.26 2.12
CA SER A 549 14.21 -21.18 0.95
C SER A 549 14.21 -22.49 0.17
N GLN A 550 13.22 -22.67 -0.71
CA GLN A 550 13.12 -23.87 -1.54
C GLN A 550 14.29 -23.98 -2.53
N VAL A 551 14.72 -22.84 -3.07
CA VAL A 551 15.89 -22.75 -3.94
C VAL A 551 16.95 -21.91 -3.22
N PRO A 552 18.08 -22.48 -2.82
CA PRO A 552 19.12 -21.75 -2.10
C PRO A 552 19.57 -20.48 -2.84
N GLY A 553 19.59 -19.36 -2.14
CA GLY A 553 19.96 -18.05 -2.71
C GLY A 553 18.85 -17.35 -3.49
N GLU A 554 17.64 -17.89 -3.49
CA GLU A 554 16.40 -17.25 -3.91
C GLU A 554 15.50 -17.09 -2.67
N PHE A 555 14.55 -16.15 -2.72
CA PHE A 555 13.56 -15.98 -1.65
C PHE A 555 12.28 -15.41 -2.23
N THR A 556 11.21 -16.17 -2.15
CA THR A 556 9.88 -15.85 -2.70
C THR A 556 8.90 -15.58 -1.58
N MET A 557 7.70 -15.05 -1.91
CA MET A 557 6.62 -14.93 -0.93
C MET A 557 6.21 -16.30 -0.36
N ALA A 558 6.27 -17.36 -1.16
CA ALA A 558 6.03 -18.72 -0.68
C ALA A 558 7.09 -19.17 0.34
N ASP A 559 8.36 -18.79 0.16
CA ASP A 559 9.43 -19.07 1.12
C ASP A 559 9.25 -18.30 2.42
N LEU A 560 8.83 -17.03 2.34
CA LEU A 560 8.47 -16.23 3.52
C LEU A 560 7.39 -16.94 4.34
N LEU A 561 6.31 -17.39 3.70
CA LEU A 561 5.21 -18.07 4.37
C LEU A 561 5.63 -19.41 5.00
N ARG A 562 6.48 -20.19 4.30
CA ARG A 562 7.07 -21.42 4.88
C ARG A 562 7.97 -21.11 6.07
N PHE A 563 8.78 -20.07 5.98
CA PHE A 563 9.67 -19.64 7.05
C PHE A 563 8.90 -19.19 8.28
N VAL A 564 7.83 -18.42 8.11
CA VAL A 564 6.91 -18.02 9.19
C VAL A 564 6.28 -19.25 9.85
N GLY A 565 5.86 -20.21 9.04
CA GLY A 565 5.31 -21.46 9.53
C GLY A 565 3.85 -21.34 9.97
N ASP A 566 3.02 -20.62 9.24
CA ASP A 566 1.60 -20.42 9.57
C ASP A 566 0.75 -20.57 8.30
N ILE A 567 0.92 -21.72 7.64
CA ILE A 567 0.43 -21.96 6.27
C ILE A 567 -1.11 -22.05 6.23
N SER A 568 -1.71 -22.83 7.13
CA SER A 568 -3.16 -22.91 7.29
C SER A 568 -3.49 -23.12 8.77
N PRO A 569 -3.53 -22.05 9.56
CA PRO A 569 -3.75 -22.15 11.01
C PRO A 569 -5.08 -22.82 11.36
N ILE A 570 -6.11 -22.61 10.53
CA ILE A 570 -7.43 -23.19 10.72
C ILE A 570 -7.44 -24.73 10.53
N ASP A 571 -6.48 -25.27 9.77
CA ASP A 571 -6.28 -26.71 9.57
C ASP A 571 -5.15 -27.27 10.45
N GLY A 572 -4.55 -26.45 11.32
CA GLY A 572 -3.42 -26.84 12.15
C GLY A 572 -2.11 -27.07 11.38
N ILE A 573 -2.01 -26.55 10.15
CA ILE A 573 -0.82 -26.72 9.29
C ILE A 573 0.10 -25.51 9.50
N SER A 574 1.17 -25.73 10.23
CA SER A 574 2.20 -24.70 10.53
C SER A 574 3.44 -24.83 9.63
N THR A 575 3.78 -26.05 9.19
CA THR A 575 4.96 -26.31 8.35
C THR A 575 4.59 -27.18 7.16
N VAL A 576 5.45 -27.16 6.13
CA VAL A 576 5.34 -27.98 4.92
C VAL A 576 6.47 -29.00 4.94
#